data_81ce287c9c675ece0f52b3fb80d02c3a
#
_entry.id   81ce287c9c675ece0f52b3fb80d02c3a
#
_cell.length_a   1.000
_cell.length_b   1.000
_cell.length_c   1.000
_cell.angle_alpha   90.00
_cell.angle_beta   90.00
_cell.angle_gamma   90.00
#
_symmetry.space_group_name_H-M   'P 1'
#
loop_
_entity.id
_entity.type
_entity.pdbx_description
1 polymer ?
#
loop_
_entity_poly.entity_id
_entity_poly.type
_entity_poly.pdbx_seq_one_letter_code
_entity_poly.pdbx_strand_id
1 'polypeptide(L)'
;MNNHFRFVLLGLILLVAFNLNTNKPIFAHTFSGDESASFLSAVEMIKIDSQLAAEEVASNASIAKEHAEHTTEHLTANDTKEINERNPRLATELNGTLTDFVNAFESESPSESEVTDKVSNISDILSEVVSARIDQEQLDNVTVKALVVNDLVGEVLEHYGSALGMEESEHEENEEHESASNETENGSNETANIVNEAEYESAKAAISRAVELYNEIKPSENANSTELGTSLNSLKDAIDSKS
;
A
#
# COMPACT_ATOMS: atom_id res chain seq x y z
N MET A 1 33.12 -58.73 15.65
CA MET A 1 32.15 -57.64 15.76
C MET A 1 30.78 -58.26 15.54
N ASN A 2 29.94 -58.28 16.60
CA ASN A 2 28.68 -59.02 16.64
C ASN A 2 27.65 -58.47 15.63
N ASN A 3 26.91 -59.36 14.97
CA ASN A 3 25.89 -58.96 14.02
C ASN A 3 24.85 -58.00 14.59
N HIS A 4 24.55 -58.06 15.88
CA HIS A 4 23.63 -57.15 16.58
C HIS A 4 24.15 -55.69 16.57
N PHE A 5 25.46 -55.46 16.66
CA PHE A 5 26.05 -54.13 16.64
C PHE A 5 25.96 -53.50 15.24
N ARG A 6 26.04 -54.30 14.18
CA ARG A 6 25.88 -53.84 12.79
C ARG A 6 24.43 -53.42 12.48
N PHE A 7 23.42 -54.12 13.01
CA PHE A 7 22.03 -53.75 12.86
C PHE A 7 21.65 -52.50 13.63
N VAL A 8 22.20 -52.31 14.84
CA VAL A 8 22.00 -51.09 15.66
C VAL A 8 22.65 -49.89 14.96
N LEU A 9 23.87 -50.08 14.41
CA LEU A 9 24.56 -48.99 13.68
C LEU A 9 23.83 -48.61 12.37
N LEU A 10 23.30 -49.59 11.61
CA LEU A 10 22.50 -49.36 10.41
C LEU A 10 21.18 -48.69 10.75
N GLY A 11 20.51 -49.05 11.87
CA GLY A 11 19.28 -48.42 12.32
C GLY A 11 19.51 -46.96 12.74
N LEU A 12 20.64 -46.66 13.39
CA LEU A 12 21.00 -45.30 13.81
C LEU A 12 21.32 -44.40 12.58
N ILE A 13 22.01 -44.94 11.56
CA ILE A 13 22.31 -44.21 10.33
C ILE A 13 21.03 -43.90 9.55
N LEU A 14 20.07 -44.86 9.50
CA LEU A 14 18.77 -44.66 8.84
C LEU A 14 17.92 -43.60 9.58
N LEU A 15 17.97 -43.55 10.94
CA LEU A 15 17.27 -42.55 11.73
C LEU A 15 17.84 -41.13 11.57
N VAL A 16 19.16 -41.00 11.41
CA VAL A 16 19.82 -39.72 11.13
C VAL A 16 19.53 -39.26 9.71
N ALA A 17 19.49 -40.18 8.72
CA ALA A 17 19.16 -39.85 7.36
C ALA A 17 17.70 -39.39 7.16
N PHE A 18 16.76 -39.85 8.03
CA PHE A 18 15.35 -39.45 7.96
C PHE A 18 15.12 -38.06 8.56
N ASN A 19 15.98 -37.58 9.46
CA ASN A 19 15.84 -36.24 10.06
C ASN A 19 16.50 -35.13 9.26
N LEU A 20 17.25 -35.43 8.19
CA LEU A 20 17.91 -34.43 7.36
C LEU A 20 17.05 -33.92 6.19
N ASN A 21 15.78 -34.41 6.05
CA ASN A 21 14.96 -34.10 4.91
C ASN A 21 13.67 -33.31 5.24
N THR A 22 13.59 -32.64 6.40
CA THR A 22 12.39 -31.88 6.78
C THR A 22 12.53 -30.36 6.66
N ASN A 23 13.66 -29.88 6.17
CA ASN A 23 13.74 -28.48 5.69
C ASN A 23 13.43 -28.46 4.19
N LYS A 24 12.23 -28.86 3.78
CA LYS A 24 11.67 -28.30 2.56
C LYS A 24 11.50 -26.82 2.86
N PRO A 25 12.16 -25.91 2.12
CA PRO A 25 11.75 -24.53 2.19
C PRO A 25 10.24 -24.54 1.93
N ILE A 26 9.46 -24.01 2.83
CA ILE A 26 8.09 -23.62 2.53
C ILE A 26 8.29 -22.56 1.45
N PHE A 27 8.16 -22.97 0.18
CA PHE A 27 8.05 -22.00 -0.89
C PHE A 27 6.73 -21.27 -0.59
N ALA A 28 6.84 -20.12 0.04
CA ALA A 28 5.79 -19.14 -0.05
C ALA A 28 5.48 -19.04 -1.54
N HIS A 29 4.19 -19.19 -1.91
CA HIS A 29 3.79 -19.11 -3.30
C HIS A 29 4.33 -17.85 -3.94
N THR A 30 4.73 -17.92 -5.18
CA THR A 30 5.12 -16.75 -5.96
C THR A 30 3.87 -15.90 -6.13
N PHE A 31 3.92 -14.64 -5.72
CA PHE A 31 2.82 -13.72 -5.92
C PHE A 31 2.55 -13.50 -7.41
N SER A 32 1.28 -13.35 -7.76
CA SER A 32 0.92 -12.80 -9.06
C SER A 32 1.39 -11.34 -9.14
N GLY A 33 1.52 -10.83 -10.35
CA GLY A 33 1.87 -9.41 -10.56
C GLY A 33 0.86 -8.47 -9.88
N ASP A 34 -0.42 -8.84 -9.86
CA ASP A 34 -1.49 -8.07 -9.26
C ASP A 34 -1.37 -8.03 -7.72
N GLU A 35 -1.10 -9.16 -7.06
CA GLU A 35 -0.87 -9.20 -5.59
C GLU A 35 0.36 -8.39 -5.18
N SER A 36 1.43 -8.43 -5.99
CA SER A 36 2.62 -7.62 -5.75
C SER A 36 2.33 -6.13 -5.92
N ALA A 37 1.55 -5.75 -6.92
CA ALA A 37 1.18 -4.36 -7.19
C ALA A 37 0.29 -3.79 -6.10
N SER A 38 -0.76 -4.50 -5.70
CA SER A 38 -1.67 -4.09 -4.63
C SER A 38 -0.92 -3.87 -3.31
N PHE A 39 -0.02 -4.79 -2.94
CA PHE A 39 0.79 -4.57 -1.75
C PHE A 39 1.74 -3.38 -1.87
N LEU A 40 2.37 -3.17 -3.01
CA LEU A 40 3.26 -2.03 -3.24
C LEU A 40 2.48 -0.71 -3.23
N SER A 41 1.25 -0.68 -3.74
CA SER A 41 0.34 0.47 -3.63
C SER A 41 0.03 0.80 -2.18
N ALA A 42 -0.37 -0.19 -1.38
CA ALA A 42 -0.60 -0.02 0.06
C ALA A 42 0.65 0.52 0.79
N VAL A 43 1.85 0.04 0.43
CA VAL A 43 3.12 0.56 0.98
C VAL A 43 3.33 2.04 0.60
N GLU A 44 3.02 2.43 -0.62
CA GLU A 44 3.12 3.84 -1.04
C GLU A 44 2.10 4.71 -0.29
N MET A 45 0.85 4.25 -0.08
CA MET A 45 -0.15 4.97 0.69
C MET A 45 0.26 5.15 2.16
N ILE A 46 0.78 4.11 2.82
CA ILE A 46 1.32 4.23 4.20
C ILE A 46 2.42 5.30 4.28
N LYS A 47 3.31 5.37 3.29
CA LYS A 47 4.35 6.41 3.23
C LYS A 47 3.75 7.80 3.05
N ILE A 48 2.77 7.93 2.17
CA ILE A 48 2.06 9.19 1.91
C ILE A 48 1.41 9.68 3.19
N ASP A 49 0.55 8.89 3.82
CA ASP A 49 -0.17 9.32 5.02
C ASP A 49 0.76 9.56 6.21
N SER A 50 1.80 8.75 6.40
CA SER A 50 2.78 9.01 7.44
C SER A 50 3.51 10.35 7.24
N GLN A 51 3.80 10.72 5.99
CA GLN A 51 4.44 11.99 5.65
C GLN A 51 3.47 13.17 5.82
N LEU A 52 2.23 13.06 5.36
CA LEU A 52 1.19 14.08 5.55
C LEU A 52 0.93 14.33 7.05
N ALA A 53 0.84 13.27 7.85
CA ALA A 53 0.73 13.40 9.31
C ALA A 53 1.89 14.21 9.92
N ALA A 54 3.12 14.02 9.42
CA ALA A 54 4.28 14.79 9.89
C ALA A 54 4.26 16.25 9.41
N GLU A 55 3.75 16.51 8.21
CA GLU A 55 3.61 17.86 7.66
C GLU A 55 2.55 18.68 8.42
N GLU A 56 1.44 18.02 8.82
CA GLU A 56 0.31 18.65 9.49
C GLU A 56 0.44 18.71 11.02
N VAL A 57 1.39 18.04 11.63
CA VAL A 57 1.53 17.96 13.11
C VAL A 57 1.60 19.32 13.82
N ALA A 58 2.18 20.33 13.17
CA ALA A 58 2.31 21.68 13.73
C ALA A 58 1.15 22.62 13.37
N SER A 59 0.48 22.36 12.23
CA SER A 59 -0.55 23.23 11.67
C SER A 59 -1.96 22.78 12.03
N ASN A 60 -2.23 21.46 11.97
CA ASN A 60 -3.54 20.89 12.22
C ASN A 60 -3.44 19.48 12.85
N ALA A 61 -3.37 19.42 14.16
CA ALA A 61 -3.23 18.17 14.90
C ALA A 61 -4.38 17.17 14.65
N SER A 62 -5.57 17.62 14.27
CA SER A 62 -6.70 16.73 13.94
C SER A 62 -6.49 16.04 12.60
N ILE A 63 -6.09 16.77 11.57
CA ILE A 63 -5.77 16.22 10.25
C ILE A 63 -4.55 15.32 10.35
N ALA A 64 -3.50 15.74 11.06
CA ALA A 64 -2.31 14.93 11.30
C ALA A 64 -2.64 13.58 11.95
N LYS A 65 -3.55 13.58 12.93
CA LYS A 65 -4.01 12.34 13.58
C LYS A 65 -4.78 11.45 12.60
N GLU A 66 -5.66 12.01 11.80
CA GLU A 66 -6.44 11.28 10.79
C GLU A 66 -5.51 10.58 9.78
N HIS A 67 -4.54 11.30 9.22
CA HIS A 67 -3.50 10.68 8.38
C HIS A 67 -2.72 9.58 9.10
N ALA A 68 -2.39 9.77 10.38
CA ALA A 68 -1.71 8.73 11.14
C ALA A 68 -2.57 7.46 11.30
N GLU A 69 -3.87 7.61 11.53
CA GLU A 69 -4.83 6.49 11.61
C GLU A 69 -4.93 5.75 10.29
N HIS A 70 -5.02 6.45 9.15
CA HIS A 70 -5.06 5.86 7.80
C HIS A 70 -3.85 4.94 7.54
N THR A 71 -2.66 5.20 8.10
CA THR A 71 -1.50 4.33 7.90
C THR A 71 -1.74 2.88 8.30
N THR A 72 -2.68 2.60 9.20
CA THR A 72 -3.02 1.25 9.68
C THR A 72 -4.11 0.57 8.86
N GLU A 73 -4.81 1.30 7.99
CA GLU A 73 -5.95 0.83 7.21
C GLU A 73 -5.54 0.25 5.86
N HIS A 74 -4.41 0.68 5.31
CA HIS A 74 -3.94 0.23 3.99
C HIS A 74 -3.47 -1.22 3.93
N LEU A 75 -3.14 -1.86 5.06
CA LEU A 75 -2.72 -3.26 5.09
C LEU A 75 -3.89 -4.18 5.39
N THR A 76 -4.19 -5.06 4.45
CA THR A 76 -5.21 -6.09 4.66
C THR A 76 -4.75 -7.15 5.67
N ALA A 77 -5.72 -7.89 6.23
CA ALA A 77 -5.42 -9.05 7.07
C ALA A 77 -4.60 -10.12 6.32
N ASN A 78 -4.77 -10.22 4.98
CA ASN A 78 -3.98 -11.12 4.15
C ASN A 78 -2.53 -10.66 4.02
N ASP A 79 -2.29 -9.36 3.82
CA ASP A 79 -0.94 -8.79 3.76
C ASP A 79 -0.17 -9.06 5.06
N THR A 80 -0.79 -8.76 6.19
CA THR A 80 -0.20 -9.01 7.51
C THR A 80 0.10 -10.50 7.73
N LYS A 81 -0.79 -11.40 7.31
CA LYS A 81 -0.59 -12.84 7.40
C LYS A 81 0.59 -13.29 6.55
N GLU A 82 0.70 -12.83 5.32
CA GLU A 82 1.76 -13.21 4.39
C GLU A 82 3.13 -12.69 4.83
N ILE A 83 3.20 -11.46 5.34
CA ILE A 83 4.42 -10.94 5.96
C ILE A 83 4.84 -11.84 7.13
N ASN A 84 3.87 -12.22 7.98
CA ASN A 84 4.13 -13.09 9.14
C ASN A 84 4.59 -14.50 8.73
N GLU A 85 4.04 -15.08 7.67
CA GLU A 85 4.46 -16.39 7.16
C GLU A 85 5.90 -16.37 6.63
N ARG A 86 6.33 -15.27 6.02
CA ARG A 86 7.69 -15.10 5.50
C ARG A 86 8.68 -14.65 6.57
N ASN A 87 8.29 -13.72 7.40
CA ASN A 87 9.14 -13.15 8.44
C ASN A 87 8.31 -12.65 9.64
N PRO A 88 8.05 -13.49 10.66
CA PRO A 88 7.25 -13.12 11.84
C PRO A 88 7.82 -11.91 12.59
N ARG A 89 9.15 -11.70 12.56
CA ARG A 89 9.79 -10.54 13.19
C ARG A 89 9.32 -9.25 12.51
N LEU A 90 9.42 -9.20 11.18
CA LEU A 90 9.01 -8.01 10.41
C LEU A 90 7.52 -7.71 10.55
N ALA A 91 6.66 -8.73 10.57
CA ALA A 91 5.23 -8.54 10.81
C ALA A 91 4.96 -7.88 12.18
N THR A 92 5.66 -8.34 13.23
CA THR A 92 5.54 -7.77 14.57
C THR A 92 6.10 -6.35 14.64
N GLU A 93 7.26 -6.10 14.02
CA GLU A 93 7.90 -4.79 14.00
C GLU A 93 7.07 -3.78 13.20
N LEU A 94 6.55 -4.14 12.02
CA LEU A 94 5.69 -3.26 11.22
C LEU A 94 4.44 -2.86 12.01
N ASN A 95 3.71 -3.83 12.55
CA ASN A 95 2.51 -3.55 13.34
C ASN A 95 2.81 -2.69 14.57
N GLY A 96 3.92 -2.99 15.28
CA GLY A 96 4.37 -2.17 16.41
C GLY A 96 4.72 -0.74 16.00
N THR A 97 5.47 -0.57 14.90
CA THR A 97 5.89 0.74 14.40
C THR A 97 4.69 1.61 14.00
N LEU A 98 3.71 1.04 13.26
CA LEU A 98 2.48 1.75 12.89
C LEU A 98 1.64 2.09 14.12
N THR A 99 1.46 1.15 15.06
CA THR A 99 0.75 1.41 16.31
C THR A 99 1.42 2.50 17.14
N ASP A 100 2.74 2.48 17.26
CA ASP A 100 3.51 3.50 17.98
C ASP A 100 3.45 4.86 17.29
N PHE A 101 3.30 4.86 15.95
CA PHE A 101 3.09 6.10 15.19
C PHE A 101 1.74 6.72 15.51
N VAL A 102 0.65 5.97 15.41
CA VAL A 102 -0.70 6.44 15.77
C VAL A 102 -0.77 6.93 17.22
N ASN A 103 -0.18 6.17 18.15
CA ASN A 103 -0.14 6.54 19.58
C ASN A 103 0.58 7.87 19.84
N ALA A 104 1.51 8.31 18.99
CA ALA A 104 2.17 9.59 19.13
C ALA A 104 1.18 10.77 19.03
N PHE A 105 0.06 10.58 18.32
CA PHE A 105 -0.99 11.59 18.15
C PHE A 105 -2.10 11.53 19.21
N GLU A 106 -2.00 10.61 20.18
CA GLU A 106 -2.93 10.61 21.33
C GLU A 106 -2.70 11.76 22.30
N SER A 107 -1.53 12.43 22.23
CA SER A 107 -1.25 13.63 23.01
C SER A 107 -1.86 14.87 22.33
N GLU A 108 -2.27 15.88 23.14
CA GLU A 108 -2.79 17.15 22.62
C GLU A 108 -1.75 17.96 21.80
N SER A 109 -0.48 17.63 21.94
CA SER A 109 0.63 18.31 21.25
C SER A 109 1.74 17.31 20.95
N PRO A 110 1.64 16.55 19.86
CA PRO A 110 2.69 15.64 19.42
C PRO A 110 3.98 16.41 19.10
N SER A 111 5.13 15.81 19.38
CA SER A 111 6.43 16.40 19.07
C SER A 111 6.75 16.21 17.58
N GLU A 112 6.96 17.30 16.81
CA GLU A 112 7.37 17.25 15.41
C GLU A 112 8.60 16.36 15.19
N SER A 113 9.60 16.49 16.08
CA SER A 113 10.82 15.66 15.99
C SER A 113 10.52 14.18 16.19
N GLU A 114 9.66 13.85 17.16
CA GLU A 114 9.28 12.47 17.44
C GLU A 114 8.50 11.87 16.25
N VAL A 115 7.56 12.64 15.69
CA VAL A 115 6.77 12.22 14.52
C VAL A 115 7.69 11.99 13.33
N THR A 116 8.62 12.90 13.05
CA THR A 116 9.59 12.75 11.95
C THR A 116 10.47 11.51 12.11
N ASP A 117 10.94 11.23 13.33
CA ASP A 117 11.73 10.02 13.62
C ASP A 117 10.90 8.75 13.37
N LYS A 118 9.62 8.76 13.73
CA LYS A 118 8.71 7.64 13.50
C LYS A 118 8.42 7.43 12.01
N VAL A 119 8.24 8.49 11.22
CA VAL A 119 8.11 8.40 9.74
C VAL A 119 9.34 7.75 9.12
N SER A 120 10.53 8.11 9.57
CA SER A 120 11.76 7.45 9.13
C SER A 120 11.76 5.96 9.46
N ASN A 121 11.36 5.59 10.67
CA ASN A 121 11.26 4.19 11.09
C ASN A 121 10.22 3.40 10.26
N ILE A 122 9.07 4.02 9.94
CA ILE A 122 8.06 3.43 9.04
C ILE A 122 8.67 3.15 7.68
N SER A 123 9.36 4.13 7.09
CA SER A 123 10.00 3.97 5.78
C SER A 123 11.03 2.84 5.76
N ASP A 124 11.83 2.72 6.82
CA ASP A 124 12.86 1.69 6.96
C ASP A 124 12.23 0.30 7.07
N ILE A 125 11.25 0.11 7.96
CA ILE A 125 10.59 -1.18 8.14
C ILE A 125 9.79 -1.60 6.89
N LEU A 126 9.13 -0.67 6.21
CA LEU A 126 8.44 -0.95 4.95
C LEU A 126 9.41 -1.42 3.87
N SER A 127 10.60 -0.83 3.79
CA SER A 127 11.64 -1.24 2.84
C SER A 127 12.13 -2.67 3.10
N GLU A 128 12.30 -3.06 4.39
CA GLU A 128 12.64 -4.43 4.77
C GLU A 128 11.50 -5.40 4.44
N VAL A 129 10.26 -5.02 4.72
CA VAL A 129 9.06 -5.84 4.46
C VAL A 129 8.87 -6.06 2.95
N VAL A 130 9.00 -5.01 2.13
CA VAL A 130 8.96 -5.13 0.66
C VAL A 130 10.02 -6.11 0.18
N SER A 131 11.27 -5.97 0.64
CA SER A 131 12.38 -6.85 0.26
C SER A 131 12.18 -8.30 0.70
N ALA A 132 11.48 -8.54 1.82
CA ALA A 132 11.18 -9.88 2.31
C ALA A 132 9.98 -10.53 1.60
N ARG A 133 9.01 -9.71 1.14
CA ARG A 133 7.77 -10.20 0.54
C ARG A 133 7.83 -10.28 -0.98
N ILE A 134 8.42 -9.31 -1.64
CA ILE A 134 8.39 -9.17 -3.10
C ILE A 134 9.75 -9.57 -3.67
N ASP A 135 9.73 -10.48 -4.65
CA ASP A 135 10.95 -10.88 -5.36
C ASP A 135 11.49 -9.73 -6.21
N GLN A 136 12.81 -9.61 -6.31
CA GLN A 136 13.46 -8.54 -7.08
C GLN A 136 12.99 -8.48 -8.54
N GLU A 137 12.68 -9.62 -9.14
CA GLU A 137 12.14 -9.68 -10.49
C GLU A 137 10.79 -8.96 -10.62
N GLN A 138 9.95 -9.03 -9.60
CA GLN A 138 8.66 -8.32 -9.55
C GLN A 138 8.87 -6.82 -9.32
N LEU A 139 9.80 -6.44 -8.46
CA LEU A 139 10.13 -5.02 -8.21
C LEU A 139 10.68 -4.33 -9.47
N ASP A 140 11.41 -5.05 -10.31
CA ASP A 140 11.96 -4.52 -11.57
C ASP A 140 10.96 -4.63 -12.74
N ASN A 141 9.84 -5.32 -12.56
CA ASN A 141 8.89 -5.58 -13.62
C ASN A 141 8.04 -4.33 -13.96
N VAL A 142 8.16 -3.86 -15.19
CA VAL A 142 7.42 -2.69 -15.69
C VAL A 142 5.90 -2.89 -15.60
N THR A 143 5.41 -4.11 -15.81
CA THR A 143 3.97 -4.41 -15.69
C THR A 143 3.49 -4.26 -14.25
N VAL A 144 4.24 -4.76 -13.26
CA VAL A 144 3.93 -4.60 -11.84
C VAL A 144 3.91 -3.11 -11.48
N LYS A 145 4.92 -2.34 -11.89
CA LYS A 145 4.96 -0.89 -11.67
C LYS A 145 3.77 -0.16 -12.29
N ALA A 146 3.35 -0.57 -13.50
CA ALA A 146 2.17 0.02 -14.14
C ALA A 146 0.87 -0.32 -13.40
N LEU A 147 0.77 -1.53 -12.83
CA LEU A 147 -0.36 -1.90 -11.97
C LEU A 147 -0.37 -1.08 -10.66
N VAL A 148 0.80 -0.84 -10.05
CA VAL A 148 0.89 0.07 -8.89
C VAL A 148 0.35 1.47 -9.22
N VAL A 149 0.69 2.02 -10.40
CA VAL A 149 0.13 3.30 -10.85
C VAL A 149 -1.40 3.23 -10.98
N ASN A 150 -1.93 2.13 -11.52
CA ASN A 150 -3.37 1.93 -11.64
C ASN A 150 -4.06 1.84 -10.28
N ASP A 151 -3.48 1.09 -9.35
CA ASP A 151 -4.03 0.92 -8.00
C ASP A 151 -4.01 2.26 -7.24
N LEU A 152 -2.92 3.03 -7.34
CA LEU A 152 -2.88 4.40 -6.78
C LEU A 152 -3.94 5.33 -7.38
N VAL A 153 -4.29 5.18 -8.66
CA VAL A 153 -5.43 5.94 -9.24
C VAL A 153 -6.75 5.49 -8.60
N GLY A 154 -6.90 4.22 -8.26
CA GLY A 154 -8.03 3.72 -7.47
C GLY A 154 -8.12 4.43 -6.12
N GLU A 155 -7.03 4.45 -5.35
CA GLU A 155 -6.94 5.17 -4.06
C GLU A 155 -7.28 6.67 -4.21
N VAL A 156 -6.80 7.31 -5.29
CA VAL A 156 -7.16 8.72 -5.57
C VAL A 156 -8.66 8.91 -5.69
N LEU A 157 -9.36 8.03 -6.40
CA LEU A 157 -10.81 8.15 -6.59
C LEU A 157 -11.57 7.89 -5.30
N GLU A 158 -11.13 6.95 -4.49
CA GLU A 158 -11.70 6.63 -3.18
C GLU A 158 -11.55 7.82 -2.22
N HIS A 159 -10.32 8.27 -1.99
CA HIS A 159 -10.04 9.41 -1.12
C HIS A 159 -10.71 10.71 -1.60
N TYR A 160 -10.71 10.97 -2.92
CA TYR A 160 -11.39 12.16 -3.44
C TYR A 160 -12.90 12.08 -3.29
N GLY A 161 -13.49 10.89 -3.45
CA GLY A 161 -14.91 10.63 -3.16
C GLY A 161 -15.24 10.90 -1.70
N SER A 162 -14.46 10.36 -0.77
CA SER A 162 -14.60 10.59 0.67
C SER A 162 -14.41 12.07 1.03
N ALA A 163 -13.46 12.75 0.40
CA ALA A 163 -13.25 14.19 0.56
C ALA A 163 -14.48 15.03 0.20
N LEU A 164 -15.28 14.56 -0.75
CA LEU A 164 -16.54 15.19 -1.17
C LEU A 164 -17.76 14.75 -0.35
N GLY A 165 -17.59 13.82 0.60
CA GLY A 165 -18.68 13.24 1.38
C GLY A 165 -19.55 12.28 0.59
N MET A 166 -19.02 11.69 -0.49
CA MET A 166 -19.68 10.60 -1.21
C MET A 166 -19.47 9.33 -0.39
N GLU A 167 -20.56 8.81 0.22
CA GLU A 167 -20.52 7.50 0.86
C GLU A 167 -20.20 6.43 -0.20
N GLU A 168 -19.30 5.50 0.14
CA GLU A 168 -19.10 4.31 -0.68
C GLU A 168 -20.45 3.61 -0.88
N SER A 169 -20.97 3.66 -2.08
CA SER A 169 -22.02 2.74 -2.47
C SER A 169 -21.37 1.36 -2.48
N GLU A 170 -21.70 0.52 -1.49
CA GLU A 170 -21.33 -0.89 -1.48
C GLU A 170 -21.57 -1.44 -2.88
N HIS A 171 -20.49 -1.78 -3.59
CA HIS A 171 -20.58 -2.51 -4.84
C HIS A 171 -21.11 -3.91 -4.52
N GLU A 172 -22.44 -4.02 -4.34
CA GLU A 172 -23.11 -5.27 -4.60
C GLU A 172 -22.99 -5.52 -6.11
N GLU A 173 -22.24 -6.54 -6.47
CA GLU A 173 -22.26 -7.14 -7.80
C GLU A 173 -23.70 -7.53 -8.13
N ASN A 174 -24.42 -6.64 -8.78
CA ASN A 174 -25.69 -6.94 -9.39
C ASN A 174 -25.62 -6.50 -10.85
N GLU A 175 -25.45 -7.52 -11.69
CA GLU A 175 -25.62 -7.41 -13.12
C GLU A 175 -27.03 -6.87 -13.46
N GLU A 176 -27.06 -6.03 -14.51
CA GLU A 176 -28.21 -5.59 -15.29
C GLU A 176 -29.23 -4.65 -14.62
N HIS A 177 -29.03 -3.35 -14.83
CA HIS A 177 -30.14 -2.52 -15.27
C HIS A 177 -29.67 -1.32 -16.11
N GLU A 178 -29.96 -1.40 -17.44
CA GLU A 178 -30.12 -0.22 -18.26
C GLU A 178 -31.21 0.68 -17.66
N SER A 179 -30.90 1.93 -17.37
CA SER A 179 -31.85 3.02 -17.63
C SER A 179 -31.32 4.39 -17.24
N ALA A 180 -31.33 5.23 -18.26
CA ALA A 180 -31.70 6.64 -18.23
C ALA A 180 -30.70 7.64 -17.65
N SER A 181 -29.85 8.13 -18.57
CA SER A 181 -29.41 9.52 -18.62
C SER A 181 -30.41 10.51 -18.02
N ASN A 182 -30.01 11.24 -17.00
CA ASN A 182 -30.57 12.56 -16.78
C ASN A 182 -29.39 13.54 -16.90
N GLU A 183 -29.17 13.97 -18.16
CA GLU A 183 -28.35 15.13 -18.47
C GLU A 183 -29.02 16.35 -17.82
N THR A 184 -28.42 16.84 -16.75
CA THR A 184 -28.62 18.22 -16.36
C THR A 184 -27.30 18.94 -16.60
N GLU A 185 -27.10 19.35 -17.87
CA GLU A 185 -26.15 20.40 -18.19
C GLU A 185 -26.54 21.65 -17.40
N ASN A 186 -25.85 21.92 -16.34
CA ASN A 186 -25.78 23.25 -15.79
C ASN A 186 -24.30 23.53 -15.52
N GLY A 187 -23.64 24.10 -16.55
CA GLY A 187 -22.25 24.56 -16.45
C GLY A 187 -22.15 25.74 -15.49
N SER A 188 -22.09 25.47 -14.22
CA SER A 188 -21.54 26.37 -13.23
C SER A 188 -20.19 25.78 -12.80
N ASN A 189 -19.13 26.58 -12.88
CA ASN A 189 -17.85 26.31 -12.24
C ASN A 189 -18.08 26.33 -10.72
N GLU A 190 -18.73 25.31 -10.18
CA GLU A 190 -18.80 25.11 -8.72
C GLU A 190 -17.51 24.39 -8.32
N THR A 191 -16.65 25.08 -7.62
CA THR A 191 -15.53 24.46 -6.91
C THR A 191 -16.12 23.40 -5.97
N ALA A 192 -15.62 22.19 -6.02
CA ALA A 192 -16.06 21.09 -5.18
C ALA A 192 -15.97 21.51 -3.69
N ASN A 193 -17.03 21.22 -2.93
CA ASN A 193 -17.03 21.47 -1.49
C ASN A 193 -16.33 20.32 -0.77
N ILE A 194 -15.12 20.54 -0.33
CA ILE A 194 -14.35 19.57 0.46
C ILE A 194 -14.94 19.53 1.87
N VAL A 195 -15.39 18.37 2.31
CA VAL A 195 -15.94 18.09 3.63
C VAL A 195 -14.95 17.36 4.53
N ASN A 196 -13.98 16.66 3.94
CA ASN A 196 -12.85 16.04 4.65
C ASN A 196 -11.53 16.46 3.99
N GLU A 197 -10.74 17.28 4.68
CA GLU A 197 -9.48 17.80 4.16
C GLU A 197 -8.37 16.75 4.18
N ALA A 198 -8.32 15.83 5.16
CA ALA A 198 -7.32 14.77 5.21
C ALA A 198 -7.45 13.86 3.97
N GLU A 199 -8.65 13.44 3.65
CA GLU A 199 -8.94 12.64 2.46
C GLU A 199 -8.54 13.38 1.16
N TYR A 200 -8.81 14.68 1.11
CA TYR A 200 -8.40 15.50 -0.03
C TYR A 200 -6.89 15.57 -0.19
N GLU A 201 -6.14 15.70 0.90
CA GLU A 201 -4.68 15.73 0.90
C GLU A 201 -4.10 14.38 0.49
N SER A 202 -4.65 13.25 0.98
CA SER A 202 -4.27 11.90 0.57
C SER A 202 -4.50 11.71 -0.94
N ALA A 203 -5.65 12.12 -1.49
CA ALA A 203 -5.91 12.06 -2.92
C ALA A 203 -4.89 12.85 -3.75
N LYS A 204 -4.54 14.07 -3.32
CA LYS A 204 -3.52 14.91 -4.00
C LYS A 204 -2.13 14.29 -3.97
N ALA A 205 -1.74 13.73 -2.84
CA ALA A 205 -0.44 13.09 -2.69
C ALA A 205 -0.39 11.79 -3.51
N ALA A 206 -1.44 10.99 -3.49
CA ALA A 206 -1.54 9.75 -4.26
C ALA A 206 -1.47 9.98 -5.77
N ILE A 207 -2.22 10.97 -6.33
CA ILE A 207 -2.11 11.29 -7.77
C ILE A 207 -0.73 11.83 -8.13
N SER A 208 -0.12 12.62 -7.27
CA SER A 208 1.25 13.12 -7.49
C SER A 208 2.24 11.96 -7.55
N ARG A 209 2.12 10.99 -6.63
CA ARG A 209 2.95 9.78 -6.60
C ARG A 209 2.71 8.88 -7.82
N ALA A 210 1.46 8.69 -8.25
CA ALA A 210 1.12 7.96 -9.47
C ALA A 210 1.79 8.57 -10.72
N VAL A 211 1.78 9.90 -10.85
CA VAL A 211 2.46 10.63 -11.94
C VAL A 211 3.99 10.43 -11.87
N GLU A 212 4.59 10.48 -10.69
CA GLU A 212 6.02 10.22 -10.51
C GLU A 212 6.40 8.81 -10.95
N LEU A 213 5.72 7.79 -10.42
CA LEU A 213 5.96 6.39 -10.78
C LEU A 213 5.76 6.14 -12.27
N TYR A 214 4.72 6.70 -12.86
CA TYR A 214 4.50 6.63 -14.29
C TYR A 214 5.70 7.21 -15.08
N ASN A 215 6.24 8.35 -14.64
CA ASN A 215 7.42 8.96 -15.28
C ASN A 215 8.70 8.13 -15.13
N GLU A 216 8.84 7.37 -14.03
CA GLU A 216 9.96 6.45 -13.82
C GLU A 216 9.92 5.26 -14.78
N ILE A 217 8.75 4.69 -15.03
CA ILE A 217 8.60 3.51 -15.88
C ILE A 217 8.64 3.83 -17.36
N LYS A 218 8.42 5.07 -17.78
CA LYS A 218 8.26 5.56 -19.17
C LYS A 218 8.31 4.43 -20.18
N PRO A 219 7.18 3.79 -20.50
CA PRO A 219 7.15 2.84 -21.59
C PRO A 219 7.61 3.56 -22.85
N SER A 220 8.37 2.88 -23.71
CA SER A 220 8.85 3.41 -24.99
C SER A 220 7.73 4.20 -25.67
N GLU A 221 8.05 5.40 -26.14
CA GLU A 221 7.11 6.36 -26.73
C GLU A 221 6.16 5.69 -27.76
N ASN A 222 5.00 5.27 -27.28
CA ASN A 222 3.89 4.87 -28.12
C ASN A 222 2.68 5.76 -27.79
N ALA A 223 1.73 5.85 -28.72
CA ALA A 223 0.55 6.72 -28.58
C ALA A 223 -0.21 6.49 -27.26
N ASN A 224 -0.32 5.23 -26.83
CA ASN A 224 -1.06 4.86 -25.60
C ASN A 224 -0.36 5.35 -24.33
N SER A 225 0.99 5.32 -24.28
CA SER A 225 1.72 5.82 -23.12
C SER A 225 1.58 7.34 -22.99
N THR A 226 1.60 8.07 -24.09
CA THR A 226 1.38 9.53 -24.11
C THR A 226 -0.04 9.87 -23.63
N GLU A 227 -1.05 9.11 -24.03
CA GLU A 227 -2.43 9.30 -23.62
C GLU A 227 -2.63 9.08 -22.12
N LEU A 228 -2.10 7.99 -21.56
CA LEU A 228 -2.15 7.73 -20.12
C LEU A 228 -1.45 8.84 -19.31
N GLY A 229 -0.25 9.26 -19.71
CA GLY A 229 0.44 10.36 -19.05
C GLY A 229 -0.34 11.68 -19.10
N THR A 230 -1.02 11.96 -20.23
CA THR A 230 -1.90 13.13 -20.34
C THR A 230 -3.10 13.01 -19.41
N SER A 231 -3.73 11.83 -19.32
CA SER A 231 -4.89 11.59 -18.45
C SER A 231 -4.53 11.72 -16.97
N LEU A 232 -3.39 11.17 -16.54
CA LEU A 232 -2.90 11.31 -15.16
C LEU A 232 -2.65 12.77 -14.77
N ASN A 233 -2.03 13.55 -15.67
CA ASN A 233 -1.82 14.98 -15.41
C ASN A 233 -3.14 15.75 -15.40
N SER A 234 -4.08 15.42 -16.29
CA SER A 234 -5.40 16.06 -16.30
C SER A 234 -6.19 15.76 -15.02
N LEU A 235 -6.12 14.52 -14.51
CA LEU A 235 -6.73 14.14 -13.23
C LEU A 235 -6.08 14.92 -12.07
N LYS A 236 -4.75 15.01 -12.07
CA LYS A 236 -4.04 15.81 -11.08
C LYS A 236 -4.46 17.27 -11.10
N ASP A 237 -4.52 17.88 -12.28
CA ASP A 237 -4.92 19.28 -12.43
C ASP A 237 -6.39 19.50 -11.97
N ALA A 238 -7.29 18.54 -12.24
CA ALA A 238 -8.67 18.58 -11.78
C ALA A 238 -8.76 18.56 -10.24
N ILE A 239 -8.05 17.63 -9.59
CA ILE A 239 -8.00 17.54 -8.11
C ILE A 239 -7.39 18.79 -7.51
N ASP A 240 -6.26 19.28 -8.04
CA ASP A 240 -5.59 20.50 -7.55
C ASP A 240 -6.47 21.75 -7.67
N SER A 241 -7.32 21.80 -8.69
CA SER A 241 -8.27 22.91 -8.90
C SER A 241 -9.59 22.76 -8.13
N LYS A 242 -9.79 21.65 -7.41
CA LYS A 242 -11.06 21.32 -6.73
C LYS A 242 -12.26 21.32 -7.70
N SER A 243 -12.07 20.73 -8.88
CA SER A 243 -13.07 20.68 -9.96
C SER A 243 -13.50 19.27 -10.32
#